data_647cd91e38f7a17e59e92ebef245aac3
#
_entry.id   647cd91e38f7a17e59e92ebef245aac3
#
_cell.length_a   1.000
_cell.length_b   1.000
_cell.length_c   1.000
_cell.angle_alpha   90.00
_cell.angle_beta   90.00
_cell.angle_gamma   90.00
#
_symmetry.space_group_name_H-M   'P 1'
#
loop_
_entity.id
_entity.type
_entity.pdbx_description
1 polymer ?
#
loop_
_entity_poly.entity_id
_entity_poly.type
_entity_poly.pdbx_seq_one_letter_code
_entity_poly.pdbx_strand_id
1 'polypeptide(L)'
;MKDTILEKSKELFLRNGFKTVGMDDIAQSLHISKKTIYQYFPSKEDLVKATLDYVYNLAFSKIAEISGKCETAIHEHFKIKESIDGILGKDFETSPCFFQLKKYYPELCYEFEKKRCKDVKNHIENNISEGIKQGVYRKNLDKSFLAVQFIAGSDAIDLYEAFPEELGKSISMKEHDNKFLEFYLRSIVTPKGLEIVENLIKKENEI
;
A
#
# COMPACT_ATOMS: atom_id res chain seq x y z
N MET A 1 -22.73 11.46 4.95
CA MET A 1 -22.06 12.68 4.45
C MET A 1 -20.58 12.70 4.76
N LYS A 2 -20.14 12.52 6.03
CA LYS A 2 -18.71 12.51 6.37
C LYS A 2 -17.95 11.46 5.55
N ASP A 3 -18.43 10.22 5.51
CA ASP A 3 -17.81 9.12 4.77
C ASP A 3 -17.83 9.35 3.24
N THR A 4 -18.88 9.97 2.73
CA THR A 4 -18.96 10.36 1.31
C THR A 4 -17.89 11.39 0.94
N ILE A 5 -17.62 12.36 1.83
CA ILE A 5 -16.54 13.33 1.66
C ILE A 5 -15.18 12.62 1.70
N LEU A 6 -14.96 11.72 2.66
CA LEU A 6 -13.70 10.97 2.78
C LEU A 6 -13.44 10.08 1.55
N GLU A 7 -14.46 9.35 1.07
CA GLU A 7 -14.31 8.50 -0.12
C GLU A 7 -13.94 9.32 -1.36
N LYS A 8 -14.62 10.47 -1.58
CA LYS A 8 -14.30 11.35 -2.70
C LYS A 8 -12.94 12.03 -2.53
N SER A 9 -12.59 12.41 -1.31
CA SER A 9 -11.27 13.00 -1.01
C SER A 9 -10.15 11.98 -1.26
N LYS A 10 -10.34 10.71 -0.87
CA LYS A 10 -9.42 9.61 -1.17
C LYS A 10 -9.20 9.51 -2.69
N GLU A 11 -10.27 9.39 -3.46
CA GLU A 11 -10.20 9.29 -4.92
C GLU A 11 -9.39 10.44 -5.54
N LEU A 12 -9.75 11.68 -5.18
CA LEU A 12 -9.13 12.87 -5.75
C LEU A 12 -7.67 13.05 -5.28
N PHE A 13 -7.38 12.85 -3.99
CA PHE A 13 -6.03 13.01 -3.47
C PHE A 13 -5.08 11.95 -4.00
N LEU A 14 -5.51 10.70 -4.05
CA LEU A 14 -4.68 9.60 -4.57
C LEU A 14 -4.43 9.75 -6.07
N ARG A 15 -5.39 10.29 -6.82
CA ARG A 15 -5.26 10.51 -8.26
C ARG A 15 -4.46 11.76 -8.63
N ASN A 16 -4.77 12.91 -8.00
CA ASN A 16 -4.29 14.22 -8.44
C ASN A 16 -3.31 14.87 -7.46
N GLY A 17 -3.07 14.22 -6.30
CA GLY A 17 -2.15 14.69 -5.26
C GLY A 17 -2.78 15.60 -4.20
N PHE A 18 -2.19 15.55 -3.02
CA PHE A 18 -2.69 16.25 -1.82
C PHE A 18 -2.58 17.78 -1.89
N LYS A 19 -1.60 18.31 -2.62
CA LYS A 19 -1.44 19.77 -2.79
C LYS A 19 -2.39 20.33 -3.84
N THR A 20 -2.50 19.62 -4.96
CA THR A 20 -3.27 20.04 -6.14
C THR A 20 -4.76 20.14 -5.84
N VAL A 21 -5.32 19.11 -5.18
CA VAL A 21 -6.76 19.07 -4.88
C VAL A 21 -7.11 20.01 -3.74
N GLY A 22 -8.03 20.94 -3.98
CA GLY A 22 -8.57 21.88 -3.00
C GLY A 22 -9.93 21.48 -2.42
N MET A 23 -10.39 22.20 -1.41
CA MET A 23 -11.73 22.04 -0.83
C MET A 23 -12.84 22.32 -1.87
N ASP A 24 -12.57 23.21 -2.82
CA ASP A 24 -13.51 23.56 -3.90
C ASP A 24 -13.68 22.40 -4.88
N ASP A 25 -12.61 21.70 -5.24
CA ASP A 25 -12.66 20.56 -6.16
C ASP A 25 -13.50 19.42 -5.59
N ILE A 26 -13.33 19.17 -4.29
CA ILE A 26 -14.09 18.12 -3.57
C ILE A 26 -15.57 18.53 -3.47
N ALA A 27 -15.85 19.79 -3.11
CA ALA A 27 -17.20 20.33 -3.04
C ALA A 27 -17.93 20.23 -4.38
N GLN A 28 -17.25 20.64 -5.45
CA GLN A 28 -17.78 20.57 -6.81
C GLN A 28 -18.07 19.13 -7.24
N SER A 29 -17.14 18.20 -6.98
CA SER A 29 -17.30 16.80 -7.37
C SER A 29 -18.43 16.09 -6.64
N LEU A 30 -18.80 16.57 -5.44
CA LEU A 30 -19.91 16.06 -4.63
C LEU A 30 -21.21 16.85 -4.80
N HIS A 31 -21.20 17.92 -5.59
CA HIS A 31 -22.35 18.86 -5.73
C HIS A 31 -22.84 19.41 -4.39
N ILE A 32 -21.91 19.72 -3.47
CA ILE A 32 -22.21 20.33 -2.16
C ILE A 32 -21.49 21.67 -2.00
N SER A 33 -21.88 22.44 -0.99
CA SER A 33 -21.17 23.69 -0.70
C SER A 33 -19.84 23.42 0.02
N LYS A 34 -18.81 24.25 -0.22
CA LYS A 34 -17.55 24.25 0.53
C LYS A 34 -17.80 24.40 2.05
N LYS A 35 -18.82 25.18 2.43
CA LYS A 35 -19.26 25.34 3.82
C LYS A 35 -19.67 24.00 4.43
N THR A 36 -20.31 23.12 3.65
CA THR A 36 -20.69 21.77 4.11
C THR A 36 -19.47 20.95 4.45
N ILE A 37 -18.38 21.01 3.66
CA ILE A 37 -17.15 20.28 3.97
C ILE A 37 -16.51 20.81 5.25
N TYR A 38 -16.44 22.15 5.42
CA TYR A 38 -15.89 22.78 6.62
C TYR A 38 -16.66 22.48 7.92
N GLN A 39 -17.92 22.07 7.83
CA GLN A 39 -18.67 21.58 8.99
C GLN A 39 -18.12 20.26 9.57
N TYR A 40 -17.50 19.45 8.72
CA TYR A 40 -16.93 18.14 9.12
C TYR A 40 -15.41 18.21 9.31
N PHE A 41 -14.73 19.05 8.54
CA PHE A 41 -13.27 19.18 8.50
C PHE A 41 -12.90 20.66 8.54
N PRO A 42 -12.48 21.19 9.70
CA PRO A 42 -12.24 22.64 9.89
C PRO A 42 -11.18 23.23 8.95
N SER A 43 -10.23 22.40 8.49
CA SER A 43 -9.19 22.81 7.56
C SER A 43 -8.95 21.73 6.48
N LYS A 44 -8.21 22.10 5.43
CA LYS A 44 -7.74 21.13 4.44
C LYS A 44 -6.80 20.09 5.07
N GLU A 45 -5.97 20.50 6.03
CA GLU A 45 -5.05 19.61 6.73
C GLU A 45 -5.81 18.56 7.54
N ASP A 46 -6.90 18.95 8.24
CA ASP A 46 -7.77 17.99 8.94
C ASP A 46 -8.42 17.01 7.97
N LEU A 47 -8.81 17.45 6.78
CA LEU A 47 -9.33 16.56 5.75
C LEU A 47 -8.27 15.62 5.20
N VAL A 48 -7.05 16.11 4.96
CA VAL A 48 -5.91 15.27 4.53
C VAL A 48 -5.63 14.20 5.58
N LYS A 49 -5.49 14.59 6.86
CA LYS A 49 -5.28 13.66 7.96
C LYS A 49 -6.40 12.60 8.04
N ALA A 50 -7.65 13.04 8.02
CA ALA A 50 -8.78 12.12 8.09
C ALA A 50 -8.86 11.19 6.86
N THR A 51 -8.43 11.66 5.68
CA THR A 51 -8.36 10.83 4.47
C THR A 51 -7.24 9.79 4.56
N LEU A 52 -6.07 10.16 5.09
CA LEU A 52 -4.98 9.21 5.35
C LEU A 52 -5.41 8.12 6.33
N ASP A 53 -6.06 8.50 7.44
CA ASP A 53 -6.61 7.56 8.40
C ASP A 53 -7.68 6.65 7.78
N TYR A 54 -8.50 7.19 6.88
CA TYR A 54 -9.51 6.43 6.16
C TYR A 54 -8.89 5.39 5.22
N VAL A 55 -7.91 5.78 4.39
CA VAL A 55 -7.17 4.87 3.51
C VAL A 55 -6.46 3.77 4.31
N TYR A 56 -5.78 4.18 5.39
CA TYR A 56 -5.12 3.24 6.30
C TYR A 56 -6.10 2.20 6.86
N ASN A 57 -7.24 2.65 7.38
CA ASN A 57 -8.23 1.74 7.97
C ASN A 57 -8.85 0.80 6.93
N LEU A 58 -9.09 1.26 5.70
CA LEU A 58 -9.54 0.40 4.60
C LEU A 58 -8.51 -0.70 4.31
N ALA A 59 -7.22 -0.33 4.17
CA ALA A 59 -6.15 -1.27 3.87
C ALA A 59 -5.99 -2.31 4.99
N PHE A 60 -5.85 -1.88 6.24
CA PHE A 60 -5.62 -2.79 7.36
C PHE A 60 -6.85 -3.62 7.76
N SER A 61 -8.07 -3.10 7.56
CA SER A 61 -9.28 -3.91 7.69
C SER A 61 -9.30 -5.03 6.65
N LYS A 62 -8.86 -4.74 5.42
CA LYS A 62 -8.79 -5.74 4.35
C LYS A 62 -7.70 -6.78 4.62
N ILE A 63 -6.53 -6.35 5.08
CA ILE A 63 -5.47 -7.26 5.54
C ILE A 63 -6.00 -8.19 6.64
N ALA A 64 -6.65 -7.65 7.67
CA ALA A 64 -7.22 -8.44 8.77
C ALA A 64 -8.32 -9.42 8.30
N GLU A 65 -9.11 -9.02 7.30
CA GLU A 65 -10.12 -9.90 6.68
C GLU A 65 -9.48 -11.09 5.96
N ILE A 66 -8.34 -10.90 5.29
CA ILE A 66 -7.64 -11.89 4.47
C ILE A 66 -6.75 -12.79 5.33
N SER A 67 -6.08 -12.23 6.34
CA SER A 67 -5.06 -12.91 7.14
C SER A 67 -5.58 -14.20 7.77
N GLY A 68 -4.82 -15.28 7.58
CA GLY A 68 -5.13 -16.60 8.11
C GLY A 68 -6.30 -17.33 7.43
N LYS A 69 -6.89 -16.77 6.36
CA LYS A 69 -8.02 -17.36 5.63
C LYS A 69 -7.63 -17.87 4.24
N CYS A 70 -6.39 -17.66 3.84
CA CYS A 70 -5.88 -18.17 2.57
C CYS A 70 -5.36 -19.59 2.71
N GLU A 71 -5.25 -20.31 1.59
CA GLU A 71 -4.75 -21.67 1.55
C GLU A 71 -3.33 -21.78 2.14
N THR A 72 -2.47 -20.82 1.82
CA THR A 72 -1.12 -20.70 2.41
C THR A 72 -0.76 -19.24 2.66
N ALA A 73 0.30 -19.04 3.46
CA ALA A 73 0.90 -17.73 3.68
C ALA A 73 1.37 -17.05 2.36
N ILE A 74 1.69 -17.84 1.33
CA ILE A 74 2.05 -17.32 0.00
C ILE A 74 0.82 -16.73 -0.68
N HIS A 75 -0.30 -17.45 -0.73
CA HIS A 75 -1.56 -16.94 -1.31
C HIS A 75 -2.05 -15.67 -0.60
N GLU A 76 -1.78 -15.55 0.70
CA GLU A 76 -2.12 -14.36 1.47
C GLU A 76 -1.43 -13.11 0.92
N HIS A 77 -0.13 -13.17 0.60
CA HIS A 77 0.59 -12.05 0.01
C HIS A 77 -0.03 -11.57 -1.31
N PHE A 78 -0.32 -12.49 -2.25
CA PHE A 78 -0.92 -12.15 -3.54
C PHE A 78 -2.30 -11.52 -3.37
N LYS A 79 -3.14 -12.09 -2.50
CA LYS A 79 -4.49 -11.59 -2.26
C LYS A 79 -4.50 -10.23 -1.57
N ILE A 80 -3.58 -9.99 -0.63
CA ILE A 80 -3.42 -8.68 0.02
C ILE A 80 -2.98 -7.65 -1.01
N LYS A 81 -1.96 -7.97 -1.84
CA LYS A 81 -1.49 -7.10 -2.90
C LYS A 81 -2.64 -6.68 -3.82
N GLU A 82 -3.39 -7.63 -4.40
CA GLU A 82 -4.54 -7.36 -5.25
C GLU A 82 -5.57 -6.44 -4.57
N SER A 83 -5.82 -6.66 -3.27
CA SER A 83 -6.76 -5.86 -2.49
C SER A 83 -6.27 -4.44 -2.25
N ILE A 84 -4.97 -4.24 -2.01
CA ILE A 84 -4.36 -2.92 -1.83
C ILE A 84 -4.38 -2.15 -3.16
N ASP A 85 -4.01 -2.79 -4.26
CA ASP A 85 -4.09 -2.21 -5.62
C ASP A 85 -5.51 -1.71 -5.91
N GLY A 86 -6.53 -2.47 -5.52
CA GLY A 86 -7.93 -2.06 -5.63
C GLY A 86 -8.32 -0.85 -4.79
N ILE A 87 -7.72 -0.69 -3.60
CA ILE A 87 -7.96 0.48 -2.71
C ILE A 87 -7.29 1.73 -3.25
N LEU A 88 -6.06 1.61 -3.75
CA LEU A 88 -5.25 2.72 -4.27
C LEU A 88 -5.79 3.20 -5.63
N GLY A 89 -6.27 2.30 -6.46
CA GLY A 89 -6.85 2.62 -7.77
C GLY A 89 -5.80 2.70 -8.89
N LYS A 90 -6.28 2.62 -10.14
CA LYS A 90 -5.42 2.51 -11.33
C LYS A 90 -4.54 3.74 -11.59
N ASP A 91 -5.02 4.93 -11.22
CA ASP A 91 -4.31 6.20 -11.48
C ASP A 91 -3.24 6.50 -10.42
N PHE A 92 -3.14 5.66 -9.39
CA PHE A 92 -2.23 5.87 -8.27
C PHE A 92 -0.74 5.82 -8.69
N GLU A 93 -0.39 4.96 -9.64
CA GLU A 93 0.98 4.77 -10.13
C GLU A 93 1.61 6.04 -10.74
N THR A 94 0.79 6.89 -11.33
CA THR A 94 1.23 8.14 -11.97
C THR A 94 0.95 9.38 -11.13
N SER A 95 0.43 9.18 -9.93
CA SER A 95 0.00 10.26 -9.05
C SER A 95 1.17 10.88 -8.29
N PRO A 96 1.25 12.20 -8.20
CA PRO A 96 2.23 12.89 -7.36
C PRO A 96 1.87 12.84 -5.87
N CYS A 97 0.94 11.98 -5.44
CA CYS A 97 0.34 12.05 -4.12
C CYS A 97 1.35 11.85 -2.99
N PHE A 98 2.23 10.85 -3.06
CA PHE A 98 3.25 10.61 -2.04
C PHE A 98 4.30 11.71 -1.98
N PHE A 99 4.82 12.13 -3.12
CA PHE A 99 5.75 13.26 -3.18
C PHE A 99 5.14 14.51 -2.57
N GLN A 100 3.88 14.81 -2.91
CA GLN A 100 3.19 15.97 -2.36
C GLN A 100 2.91 15.82 -0.86
N LEU A 101 2.58 14.62 -0.38
CA LEU A 101 2.39 14.35 1.04
C LEU A 101 3.70 14.62 1.82
N LYS A 102 4.80 14.03 1.39
CA LYS A 102 6.13 14.24 2.00
C LYS A 102 6.53 15.71 2.01
N LYS A 103 6.29 16.41 0.91
CA LYS A 103 6.73 17.81 0.73
C LYS A 103 5.87 18.82 1.49
N TYR A 104 4.56 18.66 1.49
CA TYR A 104 3.62 19.70 1.98
C TYR A 104 2.95 19.35 3.30
N TYR A 105 3.00 18.08 3.73
CA TYR A 105 2.45 17.59 4.98
C TYR A 105 3.41 16.61 5.68
N PRO A 106 4.67 17.02 5.96
CA PRO A 106 5.71 16.11 6.42
C PRO A 106 5.38 15.44 7.76
N GLU A 107 4.73 16.14 8.68
CA GLU A 107 4.32 15.60 9.97
C GLU A 107 3.23 14.53 9.82
N LEU A 108 2.23 14.78 8.99
CA LEU A 108 1.18 13.79 8.71
C LEU A 108 1.75 12.57 7.98
N CYS A 109 2.68 12.79 7.05
CA CYS A 109 3.39 11.73 6.36
C CYS A 109 4.17 10.85 7.35
N TYR A 110 4.94 11.47 8.24
CA TYR A 110 5.71 10.76 9.28
C TYR A 110 4.82 9.90 10.19
N GLU A 111 3.73 10.45 10.71
CA GLU A 111 2.82 9.71 11.60
C GLU A 111 2.11 8.56 10.85
N PHE A 112 1.72 8.78 9.59
CA PHE A 112 1.16 7.74 8.73
C PHE A 112 2.15 6.60 8.51
N GLU A 113 3.40 6.92 8.08
CA GLU A 113 4.44 5.94 7.82
C GLU A 113 4.86 5.18 9.09
N LYS A 114 4.99 5.85 10.21
CA LYS A 114 5.30 5.22 11.50
C LYS A 114 4.26 4.15 11.88
N LYS A 115 2.98 4.47 11.70
CA LYS A 115 1.88 3.54 11.97
C LYS A 115 1.90 2.38 10.96
N ARG A 116 2.05 2.69 9.67
CA ARG A 116 2.13 1.71 8.58
C ARG A 116 3.28 0.72 8.81
N CYS A 117 4.49 1.22 9.02
CA CYS A 117 5.67 0.38 9.25
C CYS A 117 5.50 -0.58 10.42
N LYS A 118 4.94 -0.10 11.54
CA LYS A 118 4.67 -0.94 12.72
C LYS A 118 3.73 -2.09 12.40
N ASP A 119 2.61 -1.80 11.73
CA ASP A 119 1.56 -2.79 11.53
C ASP A 119 1.89 -3.74 10.38
N VAL A 120 2.56 -3.25 9.32
CA VAL A 120 3.12 -4.10 8.25
C VAL A 120 4.18 -5.04 8.83
N LYS A 121 5.10 -4.55 9.67
CA LYS A 121 6.10 -5.39 10.31
C LYS A 121 5.46 -6.54 11.08
N ASN A 122 4.47 -6.25 11.92
CA ASN A 122 3.77 -7.27 12.70
C ASN A 122 3.05 -8.28 11.80
N HIS A 123 2.41 -7.80 10.72
CA HIS A 123 1.72 -8.67 9.77
C HIS A 123 2.70 -9.63 9.07
N ILE A 124 3.82 -9.12 8.57
CA ILE A 124 4.84 -9.94 7.87
C ILE A 124 5.47 -10.97 8.83
N GLU A 125 5.80 -10.61 10.08
CA GLU A 125 6.33 -11.56 11.07
C GLU A 125 5.34 -12.69 11.35
N ASN A 126 4.03 -12.39 11.41
CA ASN A 126 2.97 -13.38 11.57
C ASN A 126 2.83 -14.28 10.34
N ASN A 127 2.82 -13.70 9.14
CA ASN A 127 2.76 -14.44 7.87
C ASN A 127 3.96 -15.38 7.73
N ILE A 128 5.18 -14.93 8.05
CA ILE A 128 6.38 -15.81 8.03
C ILE A 128 6.21 -16.94 9.03
N SER A 129 5.72 -16.65 10.24
CA SER A 129 5.50 -17.67 11.28
C SER A 129 4.52 -18.75 10.81
N GLU A 130 3.46 -18.34 10.13
CA GLU A 130 2.45 -19.24 9.60
C GLU A 130 2.98 -20.06 8.41
N GLY A 131 3.71 -19.44 7.48
CA GLY A 131 4.30 -20.14 6.34
C GLY A 131 5.37 -21.16 6.76
N ILE A 132 6.09 -20.92 7.86
CA ILE A 132 7.01 -21.91 8.46
C ILE A 132 6.23 -23.13 9.00
N LYS A 133 5.10 -22.91 9.71
CA LYS A 133 4.24 -23.99 10.21
C LYS A 133 3.66 -24.84 9.07
N GLN A 134 3.25 -24.18 7.97
CA GLN A 134 2.70 -24.82 6.77
C GLN A 134 3.78 -25.56 5.94
N GLY A 135 5.07 -25.33 6.24
CA GLY A 135 6.21 -25.92 5.52
C GLY A 135 6.44 -25.29 4.14
N VAL A 136 5.84 -24.14 3.84
CA VAL A 136 6.05 -23.40 2.59
C VAL A 136 7.19 -22.38 2.69
N TYR A 137 7.57 -21.97 3.91
CA TYR A 137 8.75 -21.15 4.17
C TYR A 137 9.83 -21.94 4.94
N ARG A 138 11.10 -21.57 4.75
CA ARG A 138 12.24 -22.20 5.41
C ARG A 138 12.19 -21.96 6.93
N LYS A 139 12.71 -22.90 7.73
CA LYS A 139 12.60 -22.85 9.20
C LYS A 139 13.50 -21.78 9.87
N ASN A 140 14.69 -21.58 9.32
CA ASN A 140 15.72 -20.74 9.95
C ASN A 140 15.70 -19.31 9.36
N LEU A 141 14.58 -18.63 9.49
CA LEU A 141 14.41 -17.26 9.01
C LEU A 141 14.43 -16.26 10.16
N ASP A 142 15.20 -15.19 10.03
CA ASP A 142 15.08 -14.02 10.90
C ASP A 142 13.85 -13.20 10.48
N LYS A 143 12.74 -13.43 11.17
CA LYS A 143 11.45 -12.81 10.84
C LYS A 143 11.48 -11.29 10.94
N SER A 144 12.17 -10.75 11.96
CA SER A 144 12.23 -9.31 12.18
C SER A 144 13.06 -8.62 11.10
N PHE A 145 14.20 -9.22 10.74
CA PHE A 145 15.02 -8.73 9.63
C PHE A 145 14.24 -8.75 8.30
N LEU A 146 13.58 -9.88 8.00
CA LEU A 146 12.82 -10.03 6.76
C LEU A 146 11.62 -9.09 6.67
N ALA A 147 10.95 -8.81 7.78
CA ALA A 147 9.87 -7.83 7.80
C ALA A 147 10.37 -6.40 7.51
N VAL A 148 11.54 -6.03 8.03
CA VAL A 148 12.18 -4.74 7.69
C VAL A 148 12.59 -4.72 6.22
N GLN A 149 13.16 -5.80 5.69
CA GLN A 149 13.53 -5.89 4.27
C GLN A 149 12.29 -5.82 3.35
N PHE A 150 11.16 -6.40 3.78
CA PHE A 150 9.91 -6.28 3.03
C PHE A 150 9.45 -4.82 2.92
N ILE A 151 9.46 -4.08 4.03
CA ILE A 151 9.10 -2.65 4.04
C ILE A 151 10.07 -1.85 3.17
N ALA A 152 11.37 -2.01 3.39
CA ALA A 152 12.40 -1.27 2.63
C ALA A 152 12.33 -1.56 1.12
N GLY A 153 12.05 -2.81 0.74
CA GLY A 153 11.94 -3.21 -0.65
C GLY A 153 10.67 -2.68 -1.32
N SER A 154 9.54 -2.66 -0.63
CA SER A 154 8.32 -2.04 -1.16
C SER A 154 8.45 -0.52 -1.32
N ASP A 155 9.22 0.13 -0.45
CA ASP A 155 9.46 1.58 -0.52
C ASP A 155 10.61 1.96 -1.48
N ALA A 156 11.31 0.97 -2.06
CA ALA A 156 12.45 1.22 -2.96
C ALA A 156 12.06 1.92 -4.28
N ILE A 157 10.79 1.97 -4.62
CA ILE A 157 10.28 2.76 -5.76
C ILE A 157 10.67 4.24 -5.66
N ASP A 158 10.78 4.78 -4.46
CA ASP A 158 11.22 6.16 -4.21
C ASP A 158 12.64 6.44 -4.75
N LEU A 159 13.49 5.41 -4.86
CA LEU A 159 14.84 5.55 -5.42
C LEU A 159 14.81 5.80 -6.93
N TYR A 160 13.90 5.17 -7.66
CA TYR A 160 13.75 5.40 -9.09
C TYR A 160 13.25 6.81 -9.39
N GLU A 161 12.41 7.38 -8.51
CA GLU A 161 11.98 8.76 -8.62
C GLU A 161 13.09 9.75 -8.27
N ALA A 162 13.94 9.42 -7.28
CA ALA A 162 15.01 10.29 -6.81
C ALA A 162 16.23 10.29 -7.77
N PHE A 163 16.51 9.15 -8.44
CA PHE A 163 17.71 8.92 -9.24
C PHE A 163 17.41 8.27 -10.59
N PRO A 164 16.57 8.90 -11.43
CA PRO A 164 16.11 8.28 -12.68
C PRO A 164 17.22 8.09 -13.72
N GLU A 165 18.26 8.94 -13.72
CA GLU A 165 19.40 8.85 -14.65
C GLU A 165 20.34 7.69 -14.28
N GLU A 166 20.58 7.46 -12.98
CA GLU A 166 21.51 6.45 -12.47
C GLU A 166 20.90 5.06 -12.44
N LEU A 167 19.58 4.95 -12.14
CA LEU A 167 18.91 3.67 -11.98
C LEU A 167 18.16 3.20 -13.25
N GLY A 168 18.23 4.02 -14.31
CA GLY A 168 17.57 3.73 -15.58
C GLY A 168 16.09 4.14 -15.59
N LYS A 169 15.37 3.74 -16.66
CA LYS A 169 13.95 4.08 -16.79
C LYS A 169 13.18 3.62 -15.54
N SER A 170 12.41 4.54 -14.99
CA SER A 170 11.46 4.21 -13.92
C SER A 170 10.56 3.06 -14.38
N ILE A 171 10.54 2.00 -13.59
CA ILE A 171 9.53 0.96 -13.74
C ILE A 171 8.23 1.48 -13.10
N SER A 172 7.08 1.00 -13.58
CA SER A 172 5.83 1.34 -12.91
C SER A 172 5.80 0.77 -11.48
N MET A 173 5.06 1.41 -10.58
CA MET A 173 4.89 0.90 -9.21
C MET A 173 4.38 -0.55 -9.23
N LYS A 174 3.40 -0.86 -10.06
CA LYS A 174 2.88 -2.21 -10.23
C LYS A 174 3.94 -3.21 -10.68
N GLU A 175 4.79 -2.83 -11.64
CA GLU A 175 5.88 -3.69 -12.10
C GLU A 175 6.93 -3.89 -11.00
N HIS A 176 7.26 -2.83 -10.25
CA HIS A 176 8.15 -2.92 -9.10
C HIS A 176 7.60 -3.88 -8.04
N ASP A 177 6.34 -3.70 -7.63
CA ASP A 177 5.70 -4.49 -6.59
C ASP A 177 5.60 -5.97 -6.97
N ASN A 178 5.30 -6.27 -8.24
CA ASN A 178 5.27 -7.64 -8.73
C ASN A 178 6.66 -8.29 -8.66
N LYS A 179 7.68 -7.62 -9.19
CA LYS A 179 9.06 -8.11 -9.18
C LYS A 179 9.61 -8.23 -7.76
N PHE A 180 9.31 -7.24 -6.91
CA PHE A 180 9.75 -7.26 -5.52
C PHE A 180 9.09 -8.40 -4.74
N LEU A 181 7.78 -8.58 -4.86
CA LEU A 181 7.07 -9.69 -4.19
C LEU A 181 7.62 -11.05 -4.63
N GLU A 182 7.83 -11.25 -5.94
CA GLU A 182 8.47 -12.47 -6.46
C GLU A 182 9.86 -12.68 -5.86
N PHE A 183 10.73 -11.66 -5.92
CA PHE A 183 12.08 -11.71 -5.36
C PHE A 183 12.05 -12.06 -3.86
N TYR A 184 11.21 -11.38 -3.08
CA TYR A 184 11.07 -11.61 -1.65
C TYR A 184 10.63 -13.03 -1.35
N LEU A 185 9.56 -13.52 -1.99
CA LEU A 185 9.05 -14.86 -1.77
C LEU A 185 10.09 -15.93 -2.17
N ARG A 186 10.75 -15.81 -3.32
CA ARG A 186 11.81 -16.73 -3.74
C ARG A 186 12.95 -16.78 -2.74
N SER A 187 13.22 -15.70 -2.02
CA SER A 187 14.27 -15.64 -1.00
C SER A 187 13.96 -16.43 0.28
N ILE A 188 12.69 -16.78 0.56
CA ILE A 188 12.27 -17.38 1.84
C ILE A 188 11.59 -18.75 1.72
N VAL A 189 11.12 -19.14 0.53
CA VAL A 189 10.34 -20.36 0.32
C VAL A 189 11.18 -21.64 0.41
N THR A 190 10.49 -22.76 0.71
CA THR A 190 10.96 -24.14 0.48
C THR A 190 10.73 -24.54 -0.99
N PRO A 191 11.23 -25.73 -1.45
CA PRO A 191 10.85 -26.24 -2.78
C PRO A 191 9.34 -26.37 -2.98
N LYS A 192 8.60 -26.81 -1.96
CA LYS A 192 7.12 -26.84 -1.99
C LYS A 192 6.52 -25.45 -2.17
N GLY A 193 7.06 -24.46 -1.45
CA GLY A 193 6.61 -23.07 -1.58
C GLY A 193 6.95 -22.48 -2.94
N LEU A 194 8.08 -22.84 -3.55
CA LEU A 194 8.49 -22.36 -4.86
C LEU A 194 7.50 -22.77 -5.94
N GLU A 195 7.02 -24.00 -5.93
CA GLU A 195 5.99 -24.47 -6.87
C GLU A 195 4.69 -23.62 -6.78
N ILE A 196 4.30 -23.24 -5.56
CA ILE A 196 3.12 -22.38 -5.35
C ILE A 196 3.36 -20.98 -5.94
N VAL A 197 4.51 -20.38 -5.66
CA VAL A 197 4.88 -19.05 -6.20
C VAL A 197 4.85 -19.07 -7.73
N GLU A 198 5.48 -20.06 -8.37
CA GLU A 198 5.52 -20.16 -9.82
C GLU A 198 4.13 -20.32 -10.45
N ASN A 199 3.25 -21.11 -9.81
CA ASN A 199 1.89 -21.28 -10.28
C ASN A 199 1.05 -19.99 -10.17
N LEU A 200 1.25 -19.19 -9.10
CA LEU A 200 0.53 -17.92 -8.92
C LEU A 200 1.01 -16.87 -9.93
N ILE A 201 2.32 -16.75 -10.14
CA ILE A 201 2.88 -15.81 -11.13
C ILE A 201 2.41 -16.14 -12.56
N LYS A 202 2.36 -17.43 -12.93
CA LYS A 202 1.83 -17.81 -14.24
C LYS A 202 0.39 -17.37 -14.44
N LYS A 203 -0.46 -17.54 -13.42
CA LYS A 203 -1.86 -17.10 -13.47
C LYS A 203 -2.00 -15.58 -13.61
N GLU A 204 -1.16 -14.79 -12.90
CA GLU A 204 -1.19 -13.32 -13.02
C GLU A 204 -0.80 -12.85 -14.46
N ASN A 205 0.11 -13.56 -15.14
CA ASN A 205 0.55 -13.21 -16.49
C ASN A 205 -0.42 -13.64 -17.61
N GLU A 206 -1.42 -14.46 -17.31
CA GLU A 206 -2.46 -14.92 -18.25
C GLU A 206 -3.72 -14.03 -18.26
N ILE A 207 -3.80 -13.06 -17.34
CA ILE A 207 -4.90 -12.09 -17.19
C ILE A 207 -4.50 -10.72 -17.78
#